data_fb09ed3ae983ea60ac071db8ced94265
#
_entry.id   fb09ed3ae983ea60ac071db8ced94265
#
_cell.length_a   1.000
_cell.length_b   1.000
_cell.length_c   1.000
_cell.angle_alpha   90.00
_cell.angle_beta   90.00
_cell.angle_gamma   90.00
#
_symmetry.space_group_name_H-M   'P 1'
#
loop_
_entity.id
_entity.type
_entity.pdbx_description
1 polymer ?
#
loop_
_entity_poly.entity_id
_entity_poly.type
_entity_poly.pdbx_seq_one_letter_code
_entity_poly.pdbx_strand_id
1 'polypeptide(L)'
;MCIHISADNKADTKFEYLYTYKYPEESVPKGGYEAFSKGVKKENMGYNLNVTILGITEDNPFFDVELTDNKNEVVISSSMAEKFGIEKGEIFVVENEEDKMHYAFTVKDIAKYSTSFYVFMDIDEMREMFDESDTYYNQVFADKELDIESGRLYGVTTKKDIEKAADVFIQEMKPMITMMTVCSSLIFAVVMYLMMKVMIDRSAFHISMVKVFGYRTKEIKKLYLNGNFYVIAAGALICIPLAKKCMDIIYPSMVANVGCGMNLTFEPWLYGSIYAGVILVYLVINQLLVGRLNKVNLAEVLKNRE
;
A
#
# COMPACT_ATOMS: atom_id res chain seq x y z
N MET A 1 2.40 1.40 -1.88
CA MET A 1 2.20 0.48 -0.75
C MET A 1 3.51 -0.15 -0.28
N CYS A 2 4.14 -1.12 -0.93
CA CYS A 2 5.35 -1.80 -0.41
C CYS A 2 6.52 -0.86 -0.06
N ILE A 3 6.73 0.20 -0.83
CA ILE A 3 7.81 1.17 -0.57
C ILE A 3 7.52 1.98 0.70
N HIS A 4 6.26 2.34 0.94
CA HIS A 4 5.84 3.10 2.12
C HIS A 4 5.90 2.25 3.39
N ILE A 5 5.48 0.98 3.36
CA ILE A 5 5.47 0.09 4.53
C ILE A 5 6.86 0.02 5.19
N SER A 6 7.94 -0.18 4.43
CA SER A 6 9.28 -0.26 5.03
C SER A 6 9.75 1.08 5.57
N ALA A 7 9.50 2.18 4.83
CA ALA A 7 9.90 3.52 5.26
C ALA A 7 9.11 3.97 6.51
N ASP A 8 7.80 3.72 6.52
CA ASP A 8 6.93 4.09 7.62
C ASP A 8 7.23 3.25 8.87
N ASN A 9 7.43 1.92 8.73
CA ASN A 9 7.82 1.06 9.84
C ASN A 9 9.15 1.49 10.48
N LYS A 10 10.13 1.91 9.67
CA LYS A 10 11.41 2.43 10.19
C LYS A 10 11.26 3.75 10.92
N ALA A 11 10.38 4.62 10.43
CA ALA A 11 10.14 5.93 11.01
C ALA A 11 9.30 5.86 12.29
N ASP A 12 8.30 4.98 12.31
CA ASP A 12 7.32 4.88 13.39
C ASP A 12 7.82 4.05 14.57
N THR A 13 8.78 3.13 14.37
CA THR A 13 9.38 2.34 15.47
C THR A 13 10.48 3.13 16.15
N LYS A 14 10.18 3.71 17.31
CA LYS A 14 11.13 4.52 18.10
C LYS A 14 11.91 3.73 19.14
N PHE A 15 11.41 2.57 19.59
CA PHE A 15 12.09 1.69 20.54
C PHE A 15 13.12 0.78 19.86
N GLU A 16 14.17 0.38 20.59
CA GLU A 16 15.15 -0.58 20.08
C GLU A 16 14.85 -2.02 20.49
N TYR A 17 14.22 -2.23 21.66
CA TYR A 17 13.89 -3.54 22.20
C TYR A 17 12.46 -3.57 22.74
N LEU A 18 11.73 -4.65 22.43
CA LEU A 18 10.46 -5.02 23.02
C LEU A 18 10.61 -6.40 23.66
N TYR A 19 10.52 -6.46 24.96
CA TYR A 19 10.54 -7.68 25.76
C TYR A 19 9.12 -8.12 26.05
N THR A 20 8.78 -9.36 25.73
CA THR A 20 7.49 -9.98 26.07
C THR A 20 7.74 -11.07 27.10
N TYR A 21 7.08 -10.97 28.24
CA TYR A 21 7.23 -11.89 29.34
C TYR A 21 6.34 -13.12 29.22
N LYS A 22 6.76 -14.24 29.79
CA LYS A 22 5.93 -15.47 29.88
C LYS A 22 4.86 -15.38 30.95
N TYR A 23 5.20 -14.72 32.04
CA TYR A 23 4.37 -14.52 33.21
C TYR A 23 4.42 -13.06 33.61
N PRO A 24 3.34 -12.56 34.26
CA PRO A 24 3.33 -11.20 34.80
C PRO A 24 4.49 -10.99 35.78
N GLU A 25 5.03 -9.80 35.76
CA GLU A 25 6.13 -9.39 36.62
C GLU A 25 5.68 -8.23 37.51
N GLU A 26 6.27 -8.11 38.71
CA GLU A 26 5.89 -7.07 39.67
C GLU A 26 6.83 -5.85 39.65
N SER A 27 8.00 -5.97 39.05
CA SER A 27 9.00 -4.90 39.04
C SER A 27 9.58 -4.63 37.67
N VAL A 28 9.42 -3.41 37.21
CA VAL A 28 9.96 -2.96 35.93
C VAL A 28 11.48 -2.85 35.98
N PRO A 29 12.21 -3.42 35.01
CA PRO A 29 13.68 -3.28 34.96
C PRO A 29 14.08 -1.81 34.75
N LYS A 30 15.20 -1.40 35.35
CA LYS A 30 15.71 -0.03 35.21
C LYS A 30 15.96 0.34 33.74
N GLY A 31 15.32 1.39 33.26
CA GLY A 31 15.43 1.85 31.87
C GLY A 31 14.46 1.19 30.91
N GLY A 32 13.54 0.38 31.43
CA GLY A 32 12.40 -0.15 30.69
C GLY A 32 11.12 0.64 30.99
N TYR A 33 10.22 0.69 30.03
CA TYR A 33 8.87 1.25 30.15
C TYR A 33 7.87 0.12 30.06
N GLU A 34 7.07 -0.02 31.11
CA GLU A 34 6.05 -1.06 31.18
C GLU A 34 4.93 -0.86 30.15
N ALA A 35 4.39 -1.97 29.72
CA ALA A 35 3.21 -1.99 28.90
C ALA A 35 2.37 -3.25 29.16
N PHE A 36 1.07 -3.10 29.05
CA PHE A 36 0.15 -4.21 29.06
C PHE A 36 -0.43 -4.45 27.68
N SER A 37 -0.19 -5.62 27.11
CA SER A 37 -0.72 -5.99 25.81
C SER A 37 -1.75 -7.11 25.92
N LYS A 38 -2.88 -6.94 25.24
CA LYS A 38 -3.95 -7.96 25.12
C LYS A 38 -4.32 -8.12 23.65
N GLY A 39 -4.21 -9.36 23.16
CA GLY A 39 -4.63 -9.70 21.80
C GLY A 39 -6.15 -9.81 21.71
N VAL A 40 -6.74 -9.10 20.77
CA VAL A 40 -8.18 -9.14 20.47
C VAL A 40 -8.37 -9.26 18.95
N LYS A 41 -9.59 -9.52 18.52
CA LYS A 41 -9.92 -9.61 17.10
C LYS A 41 -10.91 -8.56 16.68
N LYS A 42 -10.74 -8.10 15.44
CA LYS A 42 -11.71 -7.25 14.77
C LYS A 42 -12.08 -7.84 13.42
N GLU A 43 -13.37 -7.95 13.17
CA GLU A 43 -13.88 -8.41 11.89
C GLU A 43 -13.65 -7.36 10.80
N ASN A 44 -13.19 -7.82 9.64
CA ASN A 44 -13.05 -7.04 8.42
C ASN A 44 -13.54 -7.86 7.22
N MET A 45 -14.68 -7.53 6.65
CA MET A 45 -15.26 -8.21 5.47
C MET A 45 -15.33 -9.74 5.62
N GLY A 46 -15.71 -10.24 6.81
CA GLY A 46 -15.82 -11.66 7.10
C GLY A 46 -14.53 -12.34 7.58
N TYR A 47 -13.44 -11.61 7.74
CA TYR A 47 -12.17 -12.10 8.27
C TYR A 47 -11.87 -11.47 9.62
N ASN A 48 -11.51 -12.30 10.62
CA ASN A 48 -11.07 -11.84 11.91
C ASN A 48 -9.59 -11.52 11.89
N LEU A 49 -9.23 -10.25 12.02
CA LEU A 49 -7.86 -9.77 12.08
C LEU A 49 -7.43 -9.53 13.53
N ASN A 50 -6.18 -9.89 13.82
CA ASN A 50 -5.59 -9.65 15.13
C ASN A 50 -5.35 -8.15 15.33
N VAL A 51 -5.81 -7.64 16.45
CA VAL A 51 -5.60 -6.29 16.94
C VAL A 51 -5.03 -6.42 18.34
N THR A 52 -4.15 -5.54 18.76
CA THR A 52 -3.58 -5.54 20.10
C THR A 52 -4.05 -4.30 20.85
N ILE A 53 -4.73 -4.48 21.97
CA ILE A 53 -4.93 -3.39 22.94
C ILE A 53 -3.61 -3.25 23.69
N LEU A 54 -3.06 -2.03 23.71
CA LEU A 54 -1.78 -1.72 24.34
C LEU A 54 -1.98 -0.62 25.37
N GLY A 55 -1.97 -1.01 26.63
CA GLY A 55 -1.91 -0.10 27.77
C GLY A 55 -0.48 0.38 27.95
N ILE A 56 -0.28 1.68 27.95
CA ILE A 56 1.01 2.36 28.16
C ILE A 56 0.85 3.49 29.17
N THR A 57 1.95 3.90 29.77
CA THR A 57 2.00 5.05 30.67
C THR A 57 2.13 6.35 29.86
N GLU A 58 1.65 7.48 30.40
CA GLU A 58 1.74 8.79 29.74
C GLU A 58 3.19 9.24 29.45
N ASP A 59 4.13 8.81 30.26
CA ASP A 59 5.55 9.13 30.11
C ASP A 59 6.31 8.23 29.11
N ASN A 60 5.60 7.33 28.42
CA ASN A 60 6.21 6.43 27.44
C ASN A 60 6.73 7.23 26.22
N PRO A 61 8.04 7.27 25.97
CA PRO A 61 8.63 8.11 24.95
C PRO A 61 8.55 7.53 23.52
N PHE A 62 8.10 6.28 23.39
CA PHE A 62 8.13 5.54 22.12
C PHE A 62 6.89 5.76 21.26
N PHE A 63 5.81 6.19 21.88
CA PHE A 63 4.54 6.44 21.20
C PHE A 63 4.12 7.90 21.42
N ASP A 64 3.85 8.61 20.34
CA ASP A 64 3.36 9.99 20.36
C ASP A 64 1.82 9.96 20.44
N VAL A 65 1.30 9.69 21.64
CA VAL A 65 -0.11 9.43 21.89
C VAL A 65 -0.57 10.22 23.11
N GLU A 66 -1.63 11.01 22.95
CA GLU A 66 -2.29 11.67 24.08
C GLU A 66 -3.37 10.74 24.65
N LEU A 67 -3.05 10.06 25.73
CA LEU A 67 -3.93 9.14 26.42
C LEU A 67 -5.13 9.88 27.07
N THR A 68 -6.07 9.16 27.60
CA THR A 68 -7.25 9.68 28.29
C THR A 68 -7.60 8.75 29.46
N ASP A 69 -8.07 9.34 30.55
CA ASP A 69 -8.53 8.62 31.75
C ASP A 69 -9.92 7.99 31.56
N ASN A 70 -10.45 7.98 30.35
CA ASN A 70 -11.75 7.41 30.06
C ASN A 70 -11.60 6.04 29.40
N LYS A 71 -11.99 4.97 30.09
CA LYS A 71 -11.90 3.57 29.64
C LYS A 71 -12.50 3.29 28.26
N ASN A 72 -13.49 4.08 27.84
CA ASN A 72 -14.18 3.88 26.58
C ASN A 72 -13.58 4.71 25.43
N GLU A 73 -12.64 5.61 25.72
CA GLU A 73 -11.96 6.43 24.71
C GLU A 73 -10.54 5.94 24.51
N VAL A 74 -10.19 5.71 23.26
CA VAL A 74 -8.89 5.14 22.87
C VAL A 74 -8.28 5.90 21.70
N VAL A 75 -6.97 5.76 21.57
CA VAL A 75 -6.26 6.21 20.37
C VAL A 75 -5.90 4.98 19.56
N ILE A 76 -6.19 4.99 18.26
CA ILE A 76 -5.89 3.87 17.37
C ILE A 76 -4.71 4.17 16.46
N SER A 77 -4.00 3.13 16.02
CA SER A 77 -2.92 3.27 15.05
C SER A 77 -3.45 3.67 13.67
N SER A 78 -2.68 4.43 12.90
CA SER A 78 -3.03 4.82 11.53
C SER A 78 -3.25 3.61 10.63
N SER A 79 -2.49 2.53 10.81
CA SER A 79 -2.69 1.26 10.10
C SER A 79 -4.07 0.65 10.37
N MET A 80 -4.55 0.72 11.61
CA MET A 80 -5.88 0.25 12.00
C MET A 80 -6.97 1.12 11.39
N ALA A 81 -6.84 2.45 11.50
CA ALA A 81 -7.79 3.41 10.94
C ALA A 81 -7.96 3.20 9.43
N GLU A 82 -6.85 3.10 8.70
CA GLU A 82 -6.85 2.85 7.24
C GLU A 82 -7.44 1.49 6.88
N LYS A 83 -7.13 0.45 7.64
CA LYS A 83 -7.57 -0.92 7.34
C LYS A 83 -9.06 -1.12 7.52
N PHE A 84 -9.58 -0.62 8.62
CA PHE A 84 -10.98 -0.80 8.99
C PHE A 84 -11.88 0.38 8.59
N GLY A 85 -11.31 1.44 8.02
CA GLY A 85 -12.04 2.65 7.62
C GLY A 85 -12.65 3.38 8.81
N ILE A 86 -11.92 3.43 9.94
CA ILE A 86 -12.40 4.03 11.19
C ILE A 86 -11.90 5.48 11.25
N GLU A 87 -12.82 6.40 11.52
CA GLU A 87 -12.52 7.83 11.67
C GLU A 87 -12.57 8.28 13.14
N LYS A 88 -11.99 9.44 13.41
CA LYS A 88 -12.03 10.06 14.74
C LYS A 88 -13.46 10.33 15.18
N GLY A 89 -13.81 9.93 16.40
CA GLY A 89 -15.14 10.04 16.98
C GLY A 89 -16.06 8.85 16.69
N GLU A 90 -15.64 7.89 15.88
CA GLU A 90 -16.43 6.68 15.63
C GLU A 90 -16.28 5.64 16.74
N ILE A 91 -17.30 4.80 16.85
CA ILE A 91 -17.30 3.66 17.78
C ILE A 91 -16.96 2.40 16.99
N PHE A 92 -16.02 1.62 17.51
CA PHE A 92 -15.72 0.31 16.97
C PHE A 92 -15.77 -0.77 18.06
N VAL A 93 -15.94 -2.01 17.63
CA VAL A 93 -16.02 -3.17 18.53
C VAL A 93 -14.89 -4.13 18.19
N VAL A 94 -14.25 -4.67 19.23
CA VAL A 94 -13.28 -5.76 19.15
C VAL A 94 -13.76 -6.92 20.03
N GLU A 95 -13.38 -8.13 19.68
CA GLU A 95 -13.76 -9.35 20.41
C GLU A 95 -12.51 -9.97 21.04
N ASN A 96 -12.61 -10.30 22.33
CA ASN A 96 -11.65 -11.16 23.00
C ASN A 96 -12.09 -12.62 22.83
N GLU A 97 -11.29 -13.42 22.13
CA GLU A 97 -11.63 -14.83 21.88
C GLU A 97 -11.59 -15.70 23.13
N GLU A 98 -10.79 -15.33 24.14
CA GLU A 98 -10.64 -16.10 25.36
C GLU A 98 -11.94 -16.07 26.20
N ASP A 99 -12.49 -14.87 26.39
CA ASP A 99 -13.67 -14.62 27.24
C ASP A 99 -14.96 -14.49 26.43
N LYS A 100 -14.85 -14.44 25.08
CA LYS A 100 -15.96 -14.14 24.14
C LYS A 100 -16.68 -12.83 24.46
N MET A 101 -15.95 -11.88 25.05
CA MET A 101 -16.47 -10.56 25.36
C MET A 101 -16.21 -9.59 24.23
N HIS A 102 -17.14 -8.69 24.04
CA HIS A 102 -17.04 -7.60 23.08
C HIS A 102 -16.75 -6.29 23.79
N TYR A 103 -15.71 -5.60 23.37
CA TYR A 103 -15.32 -4.31 23.89
C TYR A 103 -15.62 -3.24 22.85
N ALA A 104 -16.38 -2.22 23.22
CA ALA A 104 -16.71 -1.09 22.35
C ALA A 104 -15.92 0.14 22.79
N PHE A 105 -15.20 0.74 21.87
CA PHE A 105 -14.36 1.92 22.10
C PHE A 105 -14.75 3.05 21.18
N THR A 106 -14.63 4.29 21.66
CA THR A 106 -14.75 5.51 20.87
C THR A 106 -13.35 6.00 20.51
N VAL A 107 -13.11 6.31 19.25
CA VAL A 107 -11.81 6.81 18.79
C VAL A 107 -11.63 8.28 19.16
N LYS A 108 -10.76 8.57 20.14
CA LYS A 108 -10.36 9.94 20.50
C LYS A 108 -9.47 10.56 19.45
N ASP A 109 -8.44 9.81 19.01
CA ASP A 109 -7.48 10.25 18.03
C ASP A 109 -6.85 9.09 17.26
N ILE A 110 -6.08 9.41 16.20
CA ILE A 110 -5.37 8.43 15.38
C ILE A 110 -3.89 8.74 15.45
N ALA A 111 -3.13 7.85 16.09
CA ALA A 111 -1.68 7.95 16.20
C ALA A 111 -0.99 7.51 14.90
N LYS A 112 0.05 8.22 14.51
CA LYS A 112 0.88 7.82 13.37
C LYS A 112 1.73 6.61 13.76
N TYR A 113 1.20 5.42 13.54
CA TYR A 113 1.88 4.14 13.74
C TYR A 113 1.38 3.13 12.71
N SER A 114 2.26 2.70 11.81
CA SER A 114 1.90 1.88 10.66
C SER A 114 2.25 0.40 10.80
N THR A 115 3.07 0.05 11.81
CA THR A 115 3.68 -1.28 11.95
C THR A 115 2.67 -2.36 12.35
N SER A 116 1.71 -2.03 13.21
CA SER A 116 0.74 -2.98 13.78
C SER A 116 -0.62 -2.32 14.04
N PHE A 117 -1.64 -3.14 14.22
CA PHE A 117 -2.97 -2.67 14.63
C PHE A 117 -2.99 -2.53 16.15
N TYR A 118 -2.73 -1.33 16.64
CA TYR A 118 -2.78 -1.01 18.06
C TYR A 118 -3.98 -0.15 18.41
N VAL A 119 -4.55 -0.46 19.57
CA VAL A 119 -5.50 0.36 20.32
C VAL A 119 -4.77 0.80 21.58
N PHE A 120 -4.37 2.07 21.63
CA PHE A 120 -3.64 2.64 22.77
C PHE A 120 -4.62 3.15 23.80
N MET A 121 -4.38 2.80 25.05
CA MET A 121 -5.12 3.31 26.21
C MET A 121 -4.17 3.46 27.40
N ASP A 122 -4.64 4.10 28.47
CA ASP A 122 -3.90 4.18 29.70
C ASP A 122 -3.75 2.78 30.33
N ILE A 123 -2.58 2.49 30.90
CA ILE A 123 -2.26 1.15 31.44
C ILE A 123 -3.11 0.82 32.66
N ASP A 124 -3.41 1.81 33.52
CA ASP A 124 -4.19 1.60 34.73
C ASP A 124 -5.66 1.37 34.41
N GLU A 125 -6.20 2.12 33.43
CA GLU A 125 -7.54 1.89 32.90
C GLU A 125 -7.68 0.51 32.23
N MET A 126 -6.63 0.04 31.57
CA MET A 126 -6.59 -1.29 30.98
C MET A 126 -6.52 -2.39 32.04
N ARG A 127 -5.73 -2.21 33.09
CA ARG A 127 -5.68 -3.12 34.25
C ARG A 127 -7.04 -3.29 34.89
N GLU A 128 -7.75 -2.18 35.14
CA GLU A 128 -9.09 -2.22 35.70
C GLU A 128 -10.12 -2.87 34.76
N MET A 129 -10.00 -2.64 33.43
CA MET A 129 -10.89 -3.24 32.43
C MET A 129 -10.80 -4.76 32.39
N PHE A 130 -9.60 -5.30 32.56
CA PHE A 130 -9.33 -6.75 32.47
C PHE A 130 -9.21 -7.43 33.84
N ASP A 131 -9.55 -6.73 34.94
CA ASP A 131 -9.51 -7.24 36.32
C ASP A 131 -8.11 -7.77 36.71
N GLU A 132 -7.06 -7.05 36.30
CA GLU A 132 -5.68 -7.36 36.60
C GLU A 132 -5.16 -6.52 37.78
N SER A 133 -4.01 -6.90 38.36
CA SER A 133 -3.42 -6.15 39.47
C SER A 133 -2.87 -4.79 39.01
N ASP A 134 -2.83 -3.81 39.92
CA ASP A 134 -2.33 -2.44 39.66
C ASP A 134 -0.86 -2.41 39.17
N THR A 135 -0.11 -3.48 39.35
CA THR A 135 1.29 -3.62 38.93
C THR A 135 1.45 -4.56 37.72
N TYR A 136 0.35 -5.03 37.14
CA TYR A 136 0.41 -5.99 36.05
C TYR A 136 0.97 -5.36 34.78
N TYR A 137 2.00 -6.00 34.21
CA TYR A 137 2.48 -5.77 32.86
C TYR A 137 3.01 -7.06 32.25
N ASN A 138 2.99 -7.18 30.94
CA ASN A 138 3.50 -8.34 30.22
C ASN A 138 4.48 -7.98 29.11
N GLN A 139 4.71 -6.70 28.89
CA GLN A 139 5.68 -6.19 27.93
C GLN A 139 6.49 -5.05 28.53
N VAL A 140 7.73 -4.90 28.04
CA VAL A 140 8.61 -3.77 28.38
C VAL A 140 9.27 -3.26 27.11
N PHE A 141 9.12 -1.97 26.86
CA PHE A 141 9.82 -1.25 25.80
C PHE A 141 11.12 -0.65 26.36
N ALA A 142 12.20 -0.69 25.59
CA ALA A 142 13.48 -0.12 25.98
C ALA A 142 14.28 0.40 24.79
N ASP A 143 15.12 1.42 25.05
CA ASP A 143 16.08 1.97 24.10
C ASP A 143 17.40 1.20 24.09
N LYS A 144 17.67 0.46 25.18
CA LYS A 144 18.91 -0.28 25.37
C LYS A 144 18.61 -1.71 25.76
N GLU A 145 19.55 -2.58 25.47
CA GLU A 145 19.45 -3.96 25.91
C GLU A 145 19.41 -4.03 27.46
N LEU A 146 18.38 -4.70 27.95
CA LEU A 146 18.18 -4.93 29.39
C LEU A 146 18.68 -6.32 29.77
N ASP A 147 19.32 -6.42 30.91
CA ASP A 147 19.76 -7.69 31.45
C ASP A 147 18.60 -8.42 32.15
N ILE A 148 17.82 -9.14 31.33
CA ILE A 148 16.67 -9.93 31.76
C ILE A 148 16.97 -11.40 31.50
N GLU A 149 16.77 -12.23 32.52
CA GLU A 149 16.96 -13.66 32.40
C GLU A 149 16.09 -14.28 31.32
N SER A 150 16.69 -14.92 30.32
CA SER A 150 16.00 -15.46 29.14
C SER A 150 14.89 -16.47 29.49
N GLY A 151 14.96 -17.13 30.62
CA GLY A 151 13.93 -18.03 31.12
C GLY A 151 12.59 -17.37 31.38
N ARG A 152 12.56 -16.09 31.72
CA ARG A 152 11.40 -15.27 32.03
C ARG A 152 10.73 -14.72 30.78
N LEU A 153 11.43 -14.66 29.65
CA LEU A 153 10.94 -14.05 28.42
C LEU A 153 10.27 -15.06 27.50
N TYR A 154 9.13 -14.69 26.95
CA TYR A 154 8.51 -15.37 25.82
C TYR A 154 9.26 -15.07 24.52
N GLY A 155 9.68 -13.81 24.35
CA GLY A 155 10.48 -13.37 23.21
C GLY A 155 11.00 -11.96 23.39
N VAL A 156 12.01 -11.65 22.58
CA VAL A 156 12.55 -10.30 22.43
C VAL A 156 12.44 -9.92 20.98
N THR A 157 11.75 -8.83 20.70
CA THR A 157 11.63 -8.27 19.35
C THR A 157 12.48 -7.01 19.28
N THR A 158 13.43 -6.97 18.37
CA THR A 158 14.25 -5.78 18.16
C THR A 158 13.71 -4.94 17.01
N LYS A 159 14.01 -3.64 17.00
CA LYS A 159 13.74 -2.77 15.86
C LYS A 159 14.26 -3.36 14.55
N LYS A 160 15.44 -3.96 14.58
CA LYS A 160 16.05 -4.65 13.42
C LYS A 160 15.23 -5.84 12.94
N ASP A 161 14.55 -6.56 13.83
CA ASP A 161 13.69 -7.68 13.46
C ASP A 161 12.44 -7.18 12.73
N ILE A 162 11.85 -6.08 13.21
CA ILE A 162 10.70 -5.42 12.57
C ILE A 162 11.10 -4.91 11.18
N GLU A 163 12.23 -4.21 11.08
CA GLU A 163 12.75 -3.73 9.81
C GLU A 163 13.04 -4.88 8.84
N LYS A 164 13.68 -5.94 9.33
CA LYS A 164 14.01 -7.13 8.54
C LYS A 164 12.74 -7.86 8.05
N ALA A 165 11.73 -7.98 8.90
CA ALA A 165 10.46 -8.60 8.52
C ALA A 165 9.77 -7.82 7.38
N ALA A 166 9.76 -6.49 7.46
CA ALA A 166 9.26 -5.62 6.41
C ALA A 166 10.08 -5.73 5.11
N ASP A 167 11.41 -5.75 5.22
CA ASP A 167 12.31 -5.87 4.06
C ASP A 167 12.19 -7.25 3.38
N VAL A 168 12.05 -8.34 4.14
CA VAL A 168 11.81 -9.70 3.61
C VAL A 168 10.50 -9.74 2.84
N PHE A 169 9.43 -9.19 3.40
CA PHE A 169 8.13 -9.13 2.72
C PHE A 169 8.24 -8.40 1.37
N ILE A 170 8.94 -7.26 1.35
CA ILE A 170 9.17 -6.48 0.11
C ILE A 170 10.01 -7.27 -0.89
N GLN A 171 11.08 -7.93 -0.44
CA GLN A 171 11.94 -8.72 -1.32
C GLN A 171 11.19 -9.89 -1.98
N GLU A 172 10.29 -10.54 -1.25
CA GLU A 172 9.47 -11.61 -1.81
C GLU A 172 8.39 -11.09 -2.78
N MET A 173 7.80 -9.92 -2.51
CA MET A 173 6.79 -9.32 -3.39
C MET A 173 7.39 -8.67 -4.65
N LYS A 174 8.62 -8.19 -4.59
CA LYS A 174 9.29 -7.49 -5.69
C LYS A 174 9.35 -8.27 -6.99
N PRO A 175 9.75 -9.55 -7.04
CA PRO A 175 9.78 -10.33 -8.28
C PRO A 175 8.38 -10.46 -8.90
N MET A 176 7.36 -10.70 -8.08
CA MET A 176 5.97 -10.82 -8.52
C MET A 176 5.47 -9.52 -9.14
N ILE A 177 5.69 -8.39 -8.47
CA ILE A 177 5.30 -7.05 -8.96
C ILE A 177 6.05 -6.73 -10.26
N THR A 178 7.36 -7.04 -10.32
CA THR A 178 8.17 -6.81 -11.52
C THR A 178 7.66 -7.64 -12.69
N MET A 179 7.38 -8.93 -12.49
CA MET A 179 6.83 -9.80 -13.52
C MET A 179 5.48 -9.29 -14.04
N MET A 180 4.56 -8.92 -13.15
CA MET A 180 3.26 -8.35 -13.54
C MET A 180 3.41 -7.06 -14.33
N THR A 181 4.33 -6.18 -13.93
CA THR A 181 4.61 -4.91 -14.62
C THR A 181 5.18 -5.16 -16.02
N VAL A 182 6.11 -6.08 -16.16
CA VAL A 182 6.68 -6.46 -17.47
C VAL A 182 5.62 -7.06 -18.38
N CYS A 183 4.84 -8.03 -17.90
CA CYS A 183 3.77 -8.66 -18.68
C CYS A 183 2.71 -7.62 -19.12
N SER A 184 2.27 -6.76 -18.23
CA SER A 184 1.32 -5.69 -18.54
C SER A 184 1.87 -4.72 -19.56
N SER A 185 3.14 -4.34 -19.45
CA SER A 185 3.80 -3.45 -20.40
C SER A 185 3.92 -4.08 -21.80
N LEU A 186 4.22 -5.38 -21.86
CA LEU A 186 4.27 -6.13 -23.14
C LEU A 186 2.88 -6.20 -23.80
N ILE A 187 1.84 -6.55 -23.02
CA ILE A 187 0.47 -6.62 -23.53
C ILE A 187 0.06 -5.23 -24.05
N PHE A 188 0.31 -4.18 -23.28
CA PHE A 188 0.03 -2.81 -23.70
C PHE A 188 0.75 -2.45 -25.01
N ALA A 189 2.03 -2.77 -25.14
CA ALA A 189 2.81 -2.50 -26.35
C ALA A 189 2.25 -3.25 -27.56
N VAL A 190 1.88 -4.54 -27.40
CA VAL A 190 1.28 -5.34 -28.48
C VAL A 190 -0.05 -4.78 -28.91
N VAL A 191 -0.94 -4.46 -27.98
CA VAL A 191 -2.27 -3.87 -28.29
C VAL A 191 -2.10 -2.53 -28.99
N MET A 192 -1.23 -1.67 -28.48
CA MET A 192 -0.93 -0.37 -29.10
C MET A 192 -0.42 -0.52 -30.53
N TYR A 193 0.54 -1.47 -30.74
CA TYR A 193 1.09 -1.77 -32.06
C TYR A 193 -0.01 -2.26 -33.02
N LEU A 194 -0.87 -3.20 -32.60
CA LEU A 194 -1.95 -3.73 -33.41
C LEU A 194 -2.95 -2.65 -33.79
N MET A 195 -3.37 -1.82 -32.84
CA MET A 195 -4.30 -0.71 -33.10
C MET A 195 -3.74 0.27 -34.11
N MET A 196 -2.49 0.69 -33.94
CA MET A 196 -1.86 1.62 -34.89
C MET A 196 -1.61 0.96 -36.27
N LYS A 197 -1.27 -0.33 -36.30
CA LYS A 197 -1.13 -1.09 -37.56
C LYS A 197 -2.45 -1.12 -38.31
N VAL A 198 -3.54 -1.55 -37.68
CA VAL A 198 -4.89 -1.62 -38.28
C VAL A 198 -5.30 -0.26 -38.82
N MET A 199 -5.01 0.81 -38.10
CA MET A 199 -5.33 2.16 -38.57
C MET A 199 -4.56 2.53 -39.84
N ILE A 200 -3.25 2.21 -39.91
CA ILE A 200 -2.44 2.45 -41.11
C ILE A 200 -2.96 1.60 -42.27
N ASP A 201 -3.24 0.31 -42.04
CA ASP A 201 -3.72 -0.60 -43.08
C ASP A 201 -5.09 -0.15 -43.63
N ARG A 202 -6.01 0.29 -42.78
CA ARG A 202 -7.31 0.88 -43.20
C ARG A 202 -7.16 2.21 -43.94
N SER A 203 -6.16 3.00 -43.61
CA SER A 203 -5.86 4.27 -44.27
C SER A 203 -4.92 4.15 -45.46
N ALA A 204 -4.48 2.93 -45.83
CA ALA A 204 -3.47 2.71 -46.86
C ALA A 204 -3.85 3.33 -48.22
N PHE A 205 -5.11 3.25 -48.64
CA PHE A 205 -5.59 3.86 -49.85
C PHE A 205 -5.47 5.40 -49.83
N HIS A 206 -5.94 6.04 -48.77
CA HIS A 206 -5.85 7.49 -48.61
C HIS A 206 -4.37 7.94 -48.51
N ILE A 207 -3.52 7.19 -47.82
CA ILE A 207 -2.07 7.42 -47.74
C ILE A 207 -1.43 7.35 -49.14
N SER A 208 -1.81 6.35 -49.95
CA SER A 208 -1.30 6.20 -51.33
C SER A 208 -1.76 7.37 -52.20
N MET A 209 -3.01 7.80 -52.10
CA MET A 209 -3.53 8.94 -52.84
C MET A 209 -2.79 10.24 -52.47
N VAL A 210 -2.54 10.49 -51.18
CA VAL A 210 -1.78 11.66 -50.74
C VAL A 210 -0.30 11.60 -51.24
N LYS A 211 0.29 10.39 -51.35
CA LYS A 211 1.62 10.22 -51.95
C LYS A 211 1.63 10.57 -53.46
N VAL A 212 0.57 10.25 -54.21
CA VAL A 212 0.43 10.64 -55.62
C VAL A 212 0.43 12.14 -55.80
N PHE A 213 -0.20 12.88 -54.91
CA PHE A 213 -0.19 14.35 -54.89
C PHE A 213 1.17 14.97 -54.47
N GLY A 214 2.22 14.16 -54.31
CA GLY A 214 3.58 14.63 -54.09
C GLY A 214 3.93 14.90 -52.62
N TYR A 215 3.06 14.54 -51.64
CA TYR A 215 3.39 14.70 -50.23
C TYR A 215 4.50 13.76 -49.78
N ARG A 216 5.43 14.29 -49.00
CA ARG A 216 6.54 13.52 -48.44
C ARG A 216 6.09 12.62 -47.28
N THR A 217 6.77 11.50 -47.10
CA THR A 217 6.48 10.56 -45.99
C THR A 217 6.45 11.25 -44.61
N LYS A 218 7.26 12.31 -44.41
CA LYS A 218 7.28 13.09 -43.16
C LYS A 218 5.95 13.82 -42.91
N GLU A 219 5.31 14.32 -43.95
CA GLU A 219 4.03 15.04 -43.87
C GLU A 219 2.91 14.07 -43.62
N ILE A 220 2.91 12.93 -44.28
CA ILE A 220 1.97 11.83 -44.08
C ILE A 220 2.08 11.29 -42.64
N LYS A 221 3.30 11.12 -42.11
CA LYS A 221 3.53 10.77 -40.71
C LYS A 221 2.89 11.79 -39.76
N LYS A 222 3.07 13.08 -40.02
CA LYS A 222 2.50 14.15 -39.20
C LYS A 222 0.96 14.10 -39.20
N LEU A 223 0.37 13.77 -40.34
CA LEU A 223 -1.10 13.74 -40.48
C LEU A 223 -1.70 12.50 -39.81
N TYR A 224 -1.18 11.29 -40.05
CA TYR A 224 -1.78 10.02 -39.64
C TYR A 224 -1.24 9.47 -38.32
N LEU A 225 0.03 9.62 -38.04
CA LEU A 225 0.64 9.07 -36.82
C LEU A 225 0.60 10.08 -35.66
N ASN A 226 0.95 11.34 -35.90
CA ASN A 226 0.95 12.33 -34.81
C ASN A 226 -0.47 12.72 -34.36
N GLY A 227 -1.50 12.60 -35.24
CA GLY A 227 -2.88 12.79 -34.82
C GLY A 227 -3.33 11.85 -33.70
N ASN A 228 -2.85 10.60 -33.73
CA ASN A 228 -3.13 9.63 -32.68
C ASN A 228 -2.48 9.93 -31.34
N PHE A 229 -1.41 10.71 -31.32
CA PHE A 229 -0.79 11.13 -30.08
C PHE A 229 -1.79 11.83 -29.13
N TYR A 230 -2.57 12.75 -29.66
CA TYR A 230 -3.56 13.48 -28.87
C TYR A 230 -4.67 12.57 -28.33
N VAL A 231 -5.09 11.58 -29.12
CA VAL A 231 -6.11 10.61 -28.68
C VAL A 231 -5.56 9.71 -27.58
N ILE A 232 -4.33 9.22 -27.72
CA ILE A 232 -3.67 8.37 -26.72
C ILE A 232 -3.37 9.16 -25.45
N ALA A 233 -2.88 10.40 -25.58
CA ALA A 233 -2.60 11.25 -24.44
C ALA A 233 -3.88 11.61 -23.66
N ALA A 234 -4.95 11.98 -24.36
CA ALA A 234 -6.26 12.25 -23.75
C ALA A 234 -6.86 10.99 -23.10
N GLY A 235 -6.78 9.85 -23.80
CA GLY A 235 -7.21 8.56 -23.27
C GLY A 235 -6.47 8.18 -22.00
N ALA A 236 -5.14 8.30 -21.98
CA ALA A 236 -4.32 8.02 -20.80
C ALA A 236 -4.70 8.96 -19.65
N LEU A 237 -4.92 10.24 -19.92
CA LEU A 237 -5.28 11.24 -18.90
C LEU A 237 -6.60 10.92 -18.20
N ILE A 238 -7.54 10.27 -18.89
CA ILE A 238 -8.81 9.83 -18.33
C ILE A 238 -8.71 8.44 -17.71
N CYS A 239 -8.09 7.48 -18.42
CA CYS A 239 -8.08 6.08 -18.01
C CYS A 239 -7.20 5.81 -16.79
N ILE A 240 -6.08 6.52 -16.60
CA ILE A 240 -5.18 6.27 -15.46
C ILE A 240 -5.85 6.64 -14.14
N PRO A 241 -6.46 7.83 -13.94
CA PRO A 241 -7.21 8.13 -12.72
C PRO A 241 -8.42 7.21 -12.51
N LEU A 242 -9.11 6.84 -13.60
CA LEU A 242 -10.25 5.91 -13.53
C LEU A 242 -9.79 4.53 -13.05
N ALA A 243 -8.70 4.01 -13.58
CA ALA A 243 -8.11 2.73 -13.16
C ALA A 243 -7.68 2.77 -11.69
N LYS A 244 -7.08 3.89 -11.23
CA LYS A 244 -6.75 4.09 -9.81
C LYS A 244 -8.00 4.02 -8.93
N LYS A 245 -9.07 4.72 -9.32
CA LYS A 245 -10.33 4.70 -8.57
C LYS A 245 -10.97 3.30 -8.52
N CYS A 246 -10.91 2.55 -9.63
CA CYS A 246 -11.34 1.15 -9.63
C CYS A 246 -10.51 0.29 -8.66
N MET A 247 -9.19 0.49 -8.65
CA MET A 247 -8.32 -0.22 -7.71
C MET A 247 -8.62 0.12 -6.25
N ASP A 248 -8.90 1.39 -5.94
CA ASP A 248 -9.26 1.82 -4.58
C ASP A 248 -10.53 1.14 -4.06
N ILE A 249 -11.45 0.79 -4.96
CA ILE A 249 -12.69 0.08 -4.60
C ILE A 249 -12.46 -1.42 -4.46
N ILE A 250 -11.67 -2.03 -5.36
CA ILE A 250 -11.50 -3.49 -5.42
C ILE A 250 -10.43 -3.98 -4.44
N TYR A 251 -9.34 -3.25 -4.30
CA TYR A 251 -8.16 -3.68 -3.54
C TYR A 251 -8.44 -3.99 -2.06
N PRO A 252 -9.26 -3.21 -1.31
CA PRO A 252 -9.60 -3.53 0.07
C PRO A 252 -10.19 -4.92 0.25
N SER A 253 -11.04 -5.36 -0.67
CA SER A 253 -11.64 -6.70 -0.61
C SER A 253 -10.63 -7.81 -0.95
N MET A 254 -9.66 -7.56 -1.83
CA MET A 254 -8.63 -8.53 -2.20
C MET A 254 -7.64 -8.81 -1.07
N VAL A 255 -7.39 -7.82 -0.22
CA VAL A 255 -6.46 -7.94 0.92
C VAL A 255 -7.18 -7.94 2.27
N ALA A 256 -8.48 -8.21 2.30
CA ALA A 256 -9.29 -8.16 3.52
C ALA A 256 -8.73 -9.04 4.65
N ASN A 257 -8.12 -10.19 4.31
CA ASN A 257 -7.50 -11.15 5.24
C ASN A 257 -6.06 -10.81 5.63
N VAL A 258 -5.47 -9.74 5.09
CA VAL A 258 -4.06 -9.40 5.38
C VAL A 258 -4.00 -8.37 6.51
N GLY A 259 -3.28 -8.71 7.59
CA GLY A 259 -3.11 -7.88 8.79
C GLY A 259 -2.06 -6.78 8.60
N CYS A 260 -2.23 -5.89 7.63
CA CYS A 260 -1.37 -4.73 7.43
C CYS A 260 -2.18 -3.48 7.06
N GLY A 261 -1.65 -2.31 7.36
CA GLY A 261 -2.22 -1.03 6.95
C GLY A 261 -2.37 -0.92 5.42
N MET A 262 -3.34 -0.15 4.95
CA MET A 262 -3.68 0.00 3.55
C MET A 262 -3.53 1.43 3.06
N ASN A 263 -2.33 1.97 3.09
CA ASN A 263 -2.10 3.26 2.44
C ASN A 263 -2.11 3.08 0.91
N LEU A 264 -3.22 3.45 0.28
CA LEU A 264 -3.43 3.39 -1.16
C LEU A 264 -3.14 4.72 -1.86
N THR A 265 -2.62 5.70 -1.16
CA THR A 265 -2.32 7.01 -1.75
C THR A 265 -1.22 6.89 -2.80
N PHE A 266 -1.47 7.47 -3.98
CA PHE A 266 -0.46 7.58 -5.04
C PHE A 266 0.23 8.93 -4.92
N GLU A 267 1.54 8.91 -4.79
CA GLU A 267 2.31 10.14 -4.88
C GLU A 267 2.23 10.74 -6.30
N PRO A 268 2.20 12.07 -6.43
CA PRO A 268 2.06 12.73 -7.73
C PRO A 268 3.11 12.33 -8.77
N TRP A 269 4.34 12.02 -8.34
CA TRP A 269 5.41 11.59 -9.24
C TRP A 269 5.12 10.22 -9.91
N LEU A 270 4.35 9.34 -9.24
CA LEU A 270 3.93 8.05 -9.80
C LEU A 270 3.02 8.23 -11.01
N TYR A 271 2.06 9.15 -10.94
CA TYR A 271 1.26 9.50 -12.12
C TYR A 271 2.13 9.98 -13.25
N GLY A 272 3.07 10.89 -12.97
CA GLY A 272 4.02 11.39 -13.96
C GLY A 272 4.84 10.28 -14.62
N SER A 273 5.32 9.29 -13.84
CA SER A 273 6.11 8.17 -14.36
C SER A 273 5.28 7.24 -15.25
N ILE A 274 4.02 6.97 -14.90
CA ILE A 274 3.10 6.15 -15.71
C ILE A 274 2.80 6.86 -17.03
N TYR A 275 2.47 8.16 -17.01
CA TYR A 275 2.25 8.94 -18.24
C TYR A 275 3.50 8.96 -19.13
N ALA A 276 4.68 9.18 -18.55
CA ALA A 276 5.93 9.16 -19.29
C ALA A 276 6.18 7.78 -19.94
N GLY A 277 5.87 6.70 -19.21
CA GLY A 277 5.96 5.33 -19.74
C GLY A 277 5.03 5.10 -20.94
N VAL A 278 3.78 5.52 -20.84
CA VAL A 278 2.79 5.41 -21.95
C VAL A 278 3.27 6.18 -23.18
N ILE A 279 3.75 7.41 -23.00
CA ILE A 279 4.28 8.24 -24.10
C ILE A 279 5.51 7.60 -24.71
N LEU A 280 6.43 7.05 -23.91
CA LEU A 280 7.63 6.39 -24.37
C LEU A 280 7.30 5.17 -25.23
N VAL A 281 6.42 4.29 -24.77
CA VAL A 281 5.93 3.13 -25.54
C VAL A 281 5.30 3.58 -26.86
N TYR A 282 4.47 4.63 -26.83
CA TYR A 282 3.90 5.20 -28.05
C TYR A 282 4.97 5.67 -29.03
N LEU A 283 5.98 6.41 -28.57
CA LEU A 283 7.06 6.90 -29.45
C LEU A 283 7.87 5.75 -30.09
N VAL A 284 8.16 4.71 -29.32
CA VAL A 284 8.86 3.52 -29.83
C VAL A 284 8.02 2.84 -30.94
N ILE A 285 6.73 2.60 -30.68
CA ILE A 285 5.85 1.97 -31.66
C ILE A 285 5.64 2.86 -32.89
N ASN A 286 5.52 4.16 -32.68
CA ASN A 286 5.44 5.13 -33.79
C ASN A 286 6.68 5.04 -34.71
N GLN A 287 7.88 4.96 -34.12
CA GLN A 287 9.10 4.79 -34.93
C GLN A 287 9.13 3.47 -35.72
N LEU A 288 8.72 2.36 -35.10
CA LEU A 288 8.64 1.06 -35.76
C LEU A 288 7.64 1.08 -36.94
N LEU A 289 6.51 1.76 -36.80
CA LEU A 289 5.48 1.82 -37.84
C LEU A 289 5.80 2.79 -38.97
N VAL A 290 6.69 3.78 -38.76
CA VAL A 290 7.19 4.64 -39.85
C VAL A 290 7.88 3.81 -40.96
N GLY A 291 8.59 2.77 -40.61
CA GLY A 291 9.16 1.83 -41.55
C GLY A 291 8.13 1.13 -42.44
N ARG A 292 6.92 0.86 -41.91
CA ARG A 292 5.81 0.30 -42.71
C ARG A 292 5.16 1.32 -43.63
N LEU A 293 4.96 2.56 -43.16
CA LEU A 293 4.48 3.66 -44.00
C LEU A 293 5.31 3.85 -45.29
N ASN A 294 6.62 3.65 -45.19
CA ASN A 294 7.53 3.73 -46.34
C ASN A 294 7.30 2.59 -47.34
N LYS A 295 6.87 1.41 -46.87
CA LYS A 295 6.63 0.21 -47.69
C LYS A 295 5.25 0.17 -48.36
N VAL A 296 4.34 1.07 -48.03
CA VAL A 296 3.03 1.17 -48.69
C VAL A 296 3.24 1.59 -50.14
N ASN A 297 3.15 0.61 -51.03
CA ASN A 297 3.43 0.79 -52.47
C ASN A 297 2.12 1.03 -53.24
N LEU A 298 2.10 2.07 -54.05
CA LEU A 298 0.88 2.49 -54.79
C LEU A 298 0.38 1.38 -55.71
N ALA A 299 1.27 0.65 -56.36
CA ALA A 299 0.96 -0.43 -57.31
C ALA A 299 0.20 -1.60 -56.64
N GLU A 300 0.55 -1.92 -55.40
CA GLU A 300 -0.03 -3.03 -54.65
C GLU A 300 -1.43 -2.70 -54.10
N VAL A 301 -1.66 -1.42 -53.73
CA VAL A 301 -2.97 -0.95 -53.19
C VAL A 301 -3.99 -0.83 -54.34
N LEU A 302 -3.55 -0.49 -55.55
CA LEU A 302 -4.45 -0.42 -56.73
C LEU A 302 -4.76 -1.82 -57.28
N LYS A 303 -3.82 -2.77 -57.26
CA LYS A 303 -3.97 -4.15 -57.73
C LYS A 303 -4.93 -5.00 -56.87
N ASN A 304 -5.04 -4.74 -55.59
CA ASN A 304 -5.94 -5.46 -54.69
C ASN A 304 -7.42 -4.98 -54.74
N ARG A 305 -7.78 -4.12 -55.68
CA ARG A 305 -9.14 -3.64 -55.88
C ARG A 305 -9.78 -4.03 -57.22
N GLU A 306 -9.00 -4.70 -58.08
CA GLU A 306 -9.55 -5.47 -59.23
C GLU A 306 -9.84 -6.91 -58.75
#